data_0fa0749ba15dc7b2a0edc400ea98ac83
#
_entry.id   0fa0749ba15dc7b2a0edc400ea98ac83
#
_cell.length_a   1.000
_cell.length_b   1.000
_cell.length_c   1.000
_cell.angle_alpha   90.00
_cell.angle_beta   90.00
_cell.angle_gamma   90.00
#
_symmetry.space_group_name_H-M   'P 1'
#
loop_
_entity.id
_entity.type
_entity.pdbx_description
1 polymer ?
#
loop_
_entity_poly.entity_id
_entity_poly.type
_entity_poly.pdbx_seq_one_letter_code
_entity_poly.pdbx_strand_id
1 'polypeptide(L)'
;MSRKECLSYGVRAYKARHVEVKRLKRLHAPSRFGFRVWASSWLLMDFFSRLGLETGSHVMEIGCGWGLAGIYCAKRHNAVVTGVDIDPEVFPFLKLHALINDVKISTMNTAFEKLTPEQLENTDLLIGADICFWDAMVDPLKRFIARALAGGVGTVVIADPGRSSFYDLANYFAEDKGGEILSWTAEQPGLVRGKILRVSSFEKKGATRSPAFHPN
;
A
#
# COMPACT_ATOMS: atom_id res chain seq x y z
N MET A 1 -18.40 -9.82 16.93
CA MET A 1 -17.07 -9.16 16.88
C MET A 1 -17.00 -8.07 17.95
N SER A 2 -15.87 -7.98 18.65
CA SER A 2 -15.65 -6.91 19.64
C SER A 2 -15.69 -5.52 18.99
N ARG A 3 -16.27 -4.50 19.70
CA ARG A 3 -16.19 -3.09 19.26
C ARG A 3 -14.74 -2.57 19.02
N LYS A 4 -13.73 -3.37 19.43
CA LYS A 4 -12.30 -3.03 19.36
C LYS A 4 -11.57 -3.69 18.18
N GLU A 5 -12.25 -4.52 17.41
CA GLU A 5 -11.71 -5.25 16.25
C GLU A 5 -12.53 -4.96 15.00
N CYS A 6 -11.93 -5.24 13.87
CA CYS A 6 -12.53 -5.15 12.55
C CYS A 6 -12.10 -6.38 11.74
N LEU A 7 -13.01 -6.97 10.99
CA LEU A 7 -12.71 -7.97 9.96
C LEU A 7 -13.26 -7.44 8.64
N SER A 8 -12.38 -7.25 7.67
CA SER A 8 -12.74 -6.71 6.36
C SER A 8 -11.89 -7.37 5.30
N TYR A 9 -12.50 -7.80 4.22
CA TYR A 9 -11.82 -8.52 3.12
C TYR A 9 -11.00 -9.74 3.60
N GLY A 10 -11.42 -10.36 4.73
CA GLY A 10 -10.69 -11.48 5.35
C GLY A 10 -9.49 -11.10 6.20
N VAL A 11 -9.18 -9.81 6.34
CA VAL A 11 -8.13 -9.28 7.21
C VAL A 11 -8.71 -8.80 8.53
N ARG A 12 -8.12 -9.30 9.64
CA ARG A 12 -8.43 -8.84 10.99
C ARG A 12 -7.56 -7.64 11.34
N ALA A 13 -8.17 -6.57 11.84
CA ALA A 13 -7.46 -5.40 12.31
C ALA A 13 -7.90 -5.02 13.73
N TYR A 14 -6.95 -4.71 14.60
CA TYR A 14 -7.21 -4.14 15.90
C TYR A 14 -7.35 -2.62 15.81
N LYS A 15 -8.42 -2.09 16.38
CA LYS A 15 -8.64 -0.64 16.45
C LYS A 15 -7.75 -0.02 17.52
N ALA A 16 -7.58 1.30 17.48
CA ALA A 16 -6.74 2.06 18.41
C ALA A 16 -7.06 1.85 19.91
N ARG A 17 -8.30 1.40 20.23
CA ARG A 17 -8.74 1.11 21.61
C ARG A 17 -8.51 -0.35 22.04
N HIS A 18 -7.96 -1.21 21.17
CA HIS A 18 -7.65 -2.61 21.51
C HIS A 18 -6.52 -2.66 22.56
N VAL A 19 -6.56 -3.64 23.47
CA VAL A 19 -5.60 -3.75 24.58
C VAL A 19 -4.15 -3.88 24.07
N GLU A 20 -3.91 -4.71 23.06
CA GLU A 20 -2.57 -4.90 22.48
C GLU A 20 -2.08 -3.63 21.77
N VAL A 21 -2.94 -2.92 21.04
CA VAL A 21 -2.58 -1.65 20.42
C VAL A 21 -2.25 -0.59 21.48
N LYS A 22 -3.03 -0.53 22.57
CA LYS A 22 -2.71 0.37 23.69
C LYS A 22 -1.39 -0.01 24.37
N ARG A 23 -1.09 -1.30 24.52
CA ARG A 23 0.18 -1.78 25.06
C ARG A 23 1.34 -1.32 24.16
N LEU A 24 1.26 -1.55 22.85
CA LEU A 24 2.28 -1.07 21.91
C LEU A 24 2.45 0.44 21.96
N LYS A 25 1.37 1.23 22.02
CA LYS A 25 1.44 2.70 22.12
C LYS A 25 2.11 3.22 23.39
N ARG A 26 2.27 2.43 24.43
CA ARG A 26 3.06 2.79 25.63
C ARG A 26 4.55 2.57 25.45
N LEU A 27 4.93 1.65 24.56
CA LEU A 27 6.31 1.23 24.32
C LEU A 27 6.89 1.89 23.06
N HIS A 28 6.04 2.27 22.15
CA HIS A 28 6.37 2.80 20.83
C HIS A 28 5.60 4.08 20.59
N ALA A 29 6.28 5.10 20.11
CA ALA A 29 5.71 6.42 19.85
C ALA A 29 5.76 6.74 18.34
N PRO A 30 4.92 6.08 17.50
CA PRO A 30 4.90 6.39 16.08
C PRO A 30 4.68 7.87 15.85
N SER A 31 5.26 8.39 14.78
CA SER A 31 5.04 9.74 14.31
C SER A 31 3.54 10.05 14.13
N ARG A 32 3.21 11.32 13.93
CA ARG A 32 1.82 11.81 13.80
C ARG A 32 0.93 10.95 12.89
N PHE A 33 1.50 10.29 11.88
CA PHE A 33 0.76 9.51 10.89
C PHE A 33 0.78 7.99 11.16
N GLY A 34 1.70 7.49 11.98
CA GLY A 34 1.86 6.06 12.28
C GLY A 34 0.95 5.50 13.38
N PHE A 35 -0.01 6.25 13.92
CA PHE A 35 -0.75 5.89 15.13
C PHE A 35 -2.10 5.20 14.90
N ARG A 36 -2.51 4.96 13.65
CA ARG A 36 -3.79 4.33 13.29
C ARG A 36 -3.77 3.68 11.91
N VAL A 37 -4.78 2.87 11.63
CA VAL A 37 -5.11 2.44 10.27
C VAL A 37 -5.75 3.60 9.51
N TRP A 38 -5.30 3.82 8.30
CA TRP A 38 -5.83 4.84 7.40
C TRP A 38 -6.85 4.24 6.43
N ALA A 39 -7.84 5.06 6.06
CA ALA A 39 -8.99 4.58 5.31
C ALA A 39 -8.63 4.07 3.90
N SER A 40 -7.62 4.64 3.28
CA SER A 40 -7.20 4.23 1.93
C SER A 40 -6.63 2.81 1.85
N SER A 41 -6.23 2.21 2.99
CA SER A 41 -5.90 0.78 3.02
C SER A 41 -7.11 -0.10 2.65
N TRP A 42 -8.32 0.31 3.01
CA TRP A 42 -9.55 -0.40 2.65
C TRP A 42 -9.88 -0.25 1.16
N LEU A 43 -9.55 0.90 0.55
CA LEU A 43 -9.68 1.11 -0.90
C LEU A 43 -8.78 0.15 -1.67
N LEU A 44 -7.52 -0.02 -1.25
CA LEU A 44 -6.60 -0.99 -1.85
C LEU A 44 -7.09 -2.43 -1.69
N MET A 45 -7.58 -2.80 -0.50
CA MET A 45 -8.11 -4.15 -0.29
C MET A 45 -9.33 -4.44 -1.16
N ASP A 46 -10.27 -3.49 -1.27
CA ASP A 46 -11.43 -3.63 -2.14
C ASP A 46 -11.00 -3.72 -3.61
N PHE A 47 -10.06 -2.86 -4.03
CA PHE A 47 -9.49 -2.85 -5.37
C PHE A 47 -8.93 -4.22 -5.77
N PHE A 48 -8.03 -4.77 -4.94
CA PHE A 48 -7.45 -6.09 -5.21
C PHE A 48 -8.44 -7.24 -5.03
N SER A 49 -9.50 -7.06 -4.22
CA SER A 49 -10.55 -8.08 -4.11
C SER A 49 -11.38 -8.23 -5.37
N ARG A 50 -11.54 -7.15 -6.14
CA ARG A 50 -12.32 -7.13 -7.40
C ARG A 50 -11.47 -7.42 -8.63
N LEU A 51 -10.24 -6.91 -8.68
CA LEU A 51 -9.38 -7.06 -9.86
C LEU A 51 -8.42 -8.25 -9.77
N GLY A 52 -8.27 -8.83 -8.58
CA GLY A 52 -7.30 -9.87 -8.32
C GLY A 52 -5.87 -9.34 -8.17
N LEU A 53 -4.96 -10.24 -7.86
CA LEU A 53 -3.52 -10.07 -7.86
C LEU A 53 -2.92 -11.44 -8.16
N GLU A 54 -1.91 -11.51 -9.00
CA GLU A 54 -1.23 -12.76 -9.31
C GLU A 54 -0.64 -13.39 -8.04
N THR A 55 -0.92 -14.69 -7.86
CA THR A 55 -0.47 -15.43 -6.66
C THR A 55 1.06 -15.49 -6.61
N GLY A 56 1.62 -15.17 -5.45
CA GLY A 56 3.06 -15.18 -5.24
C GLY A 56 3.79 -13.92 -5.70
N SER A 57 3.07 -12.89 -6.18
CA SER A 57 3.68 -11.61 -6.55
C SER A 57 4.50 -11.00 -5.42
N HIS A 58 5.59 -10.34 -5.77
CA HIS A 58 6.38 -9.53 -4.86
C HIS A 58 5.77 -8.14 -4.74
N VAL A 59 5.27 -7.81 -3.55
CA VAL A 59 4.59 -6.55 -3.25
C VAL A 59 5.44 -5.71 -2.31
N MET A 60 5.64 -4.45 -2.65
CA MET A 60 6.25 -3.46 -1.77
C MET A 60 5.22 -2.42 -1.37
N GLU A 61 4.98 -2.24 -0.06
CA GLU A 61 4.10 -1.21 0.49
C GLU A 61 4.94 -0.07 1.06
N ILE A 62 4.89 1.11 0.41
CA ILE A 62 5.59 2.32 0.88
C ILE A 62 4.70 3.14 1.81
N GLY A 63 5.30 3.70 2.87
CA GLY A 63 4.55 4.34 3.95
C GLY A 63 3.58 3.34 4.59
N CYS A 64 4.07 2.12 4.86
CA CYS A 64 3.21 0.99 5.19
C CYS A 64 2.44 1.15 6.51
N GLY A 65 2.90 1.97 7.44
CA GLY A 65 2.26 2.13 8.74
C GLY A 65 1.99 0.79 9.42
N TRP A 66 0.71 0.45 9.64
CA TRP A 66 0.33 -0.86 10.22
C TRP A 66 0.21 -1.98 9.17
N GLY A 67 0.50 -1.73 7.90
CA GLY A 67 0.68 -2.72 6.84
C GLY A 67 -0.56 -3.48 6.41
N LEU A 68 -1.76 -2.95 6.60
CA LEU A 68 -2.97 -3.74 6.35
C LEU A 68 -3.19 -4.08 4.88
N ALA A 69 -2.80 -3.22 3.94
CA ALA A 69 -2.94 -3.51 2.51
C ALA A 69 -1.95 -4.62 2.09
N GLY A 70 -0.70 -4.56 2.54
CA GLY A 70 0.28 -5.63 2.33
C GLY A 70 -0.14 -6.94 2.99
N ILE A 71 -0.67 -6.90 4.23
CA ILE A 71 -1.20 -8.09 4.90
C ILE A 71 -2.34 -8.73 4.09
N TYR A 72 -3.21 -7.92 3.48
CA TYR A 72 -4.23 -8.42 2.58
C TYR A 72 -3.62 -9.16 1.38
N CYS A 73 -2.64 -8.56 0.71
CA CYS A 73 -1.94 -9.18 -0.42
C CYS A 73 -1.29 -10.51 -0.02
N ALA A 74 -0.59 -10.55 1.10
CA ALA A 74 0.01 -11.78 1.61
C ALA A 74 -1.03 -12.86 1.91
N LYS A 75 -2.14 -12.49 2.57
CA LYS A 75 -3.15 -13.44 3.03
C LYS A 75 -4.03 -13.99 1.93
N ARG A 76 -4.39 -13.15 0.96
CA ARG A 76 -5.38 -13.52 -0.07
C ARG A 76 -4.74 -14.00 -1.37
N HIS A 77 -3.50 -13.59 -1.63
CA HIS A 77 -2.80 -13.86 -2.88
C HIS A 77 -1.44 -14.54 -2.67
N ASN A 78 -1.11 -14.95 -1.44
CA ASN A 78 0.19 -15.54 -1.09
C ASN A 78 1.38 -14.65 -1.54
N ALA A 79 1.17 -13.33 -1.61
CA ALA A 79 2.19 -12.40 -2.04
C ALA A 79 3.38 -12.39 -1.06
N VAL A 80 4.58 -12.20 -1.59
CA VAL A 80 5.79 -11.94 -0.79
C VAL A 80 5.84 -10.42 -0.55
N VAL A 81 5.62 -10.00 0.69
CA VAL A 81 5.41 -8.58 0.98
C VAL A 81 6.55 -7.97 1.80
N THR A 82 6.99 -6.78 1.37
CA THR A 82 7.90 -5.91 2.13
C THR A 82 7.21 -4.59 2.44
N GLY A 83 7.04 -4.29 3.73
CA GLY A 83 6.56 -2.99 4.21
C GLY A 83 7.73 -2.03 4.42
N VAL A 84 7.68 -0.88 3.78
CA VAL A 84 8.68 0.19 3.86
C VAL A 84 8.10 1.38 4.59
N ASP A 85 8.80 1.87 5.61
CA ASP A 85 8.41 3.09 6.31
C ASP A 85 9.66 3.82 6.84
N ILE A 86 9.59 5.15 6.87
CA ILE A 86 10.65 5.97 7.44
C ILE A 86 10.63 5.93 8.97
N ASP A 87 9.46 5.66 9.56
CA ASP A 87 9.25 5.60 11.00
C ASP A 87 9.30 4.14 11.49
N PRO A 88 10.41 3.69 12.14
CA PRO A 88 10.53 2.32 12.64
C PRO A 88 9.51 1.97 13.72
N GLU A 89 8.94 2.97 14.39
CA GLU A 89 7.96 2.78 15.46
C GLU A 89 6.60 2.23 14.97
N VAL A 90 6.35 2.23 13.66
CA VAL A 90 5.16 1.60 13.08
C VAL A 90 5.28 0.08 12.97
N PHE A 91 6.50 -0.46 12.84
CA PHE A 91 6.70 -1.89 12.61
C PHE A 91 6.20 -2.83 13.71
N PRO A 92 6.24 -2.48 15.01
CA PRO A 92 5.60 -3.30 16.03
C PRO A 92 4.10 -3.49 15.81
N PHE A 93 3.40 -2.48 15.28
CA PHE A 93 1.97 -2.56 14.94
C PHE A 93 1.75 -3.39 13.69
N LEU A 94 2.60 -3.25 12.67
CA LEU A 94 2.57 -4.11 11.48
C LEU A 94 2.78 -5.58 11.89
N LYS A 95 3.81 -5.89 12.68
CA LYS A 95 4.08 -7.25 13.14
C LYS A 95 2.94 -7.85 13.96
N LEU A 96 2.29 -7.06 14.82
CA LEU A 96 1.08 -7.49 15.54
C LEU A 96 -0.04 -7.87 14.55
N HIS A 97 -0.28 -7.03 13.55
CA HIS A 97 -1.35 -7.28 12.56
C HIS A 97 -1.01 -8.44 11.63
N ALA A 98 0.24 -8.62 11.24
CA ALA A 98 0.71 -9.78 10.48
C ALA A 98 0.49 -11.08 11.28
N LEU A 99 0.87 -11.09 12.56
CA LEU A 99 0.70 -12.23 13.46
C LEU A 99 -0.77 -12.66 13.59
N ILE A 100 -1.70 -11.74 13.86
CA ILE A 100 -3.12 -12.09 14.04
C ILE A 100 -3.82 -12.47 12.73
N ASN A 101 -3.16 -12.26 11.60
CA ASN A 101 -3.61 -12.68 10.27
C ASN A 101 -2.88 -13.91 9.73
N ASP A 102 -1.93 -14.46 10.50
CA ASP A 102 -1.14 -15.63 10.15
C ASP A 102 -0.35 -15.46 8.82
N VAL A 103 0.28 -14.30 8.68
CA VAL A 103 1.13 -13.98 7.52
C VAL A 103 2.49 -13.44 7.98
N LYS A 104 3.48 -13.55 7.09
CA LYS A 104 4.82 -12.97 7.27
C LYS A 104 4.99 -11.77 6.37
N ILE A 105 5.46 -10.65 6.93
CA ILE A 105 5.77 -9.42 6.22
C ILE A 105 7.21 -9.03 6.57
N SER A 106 8.03 -8.84 5.57
CA SER A 106 9.36 -8.24 5.73
C SER A 106 9.22 -6.74 5.97
N THR A 107 10.13 -6.14 6.74
CA THR A 107 10.09 -4.69 7.02
C THR A 107 11.42 -4.05 6.65
N MET A 108 11.36 -2.84 6.08
CA MET A 108 12.53 -2.06 5.70
C MET A 108 12.37 -0.62 6.23
N ASN A 109 13.27 -0.19 7.12
CA ASN A 109 13.27 1.16 7.64
C ASN A 109 14.09 2.09 6.74
N THR A 110 13.41 2.76 5.85
CA THR A 110 13.99 3.75 4.94
C THR A 110 12.92 4.68 4.38
N ALA A 111 13.33 5.86 3.92
CA ALA A 111 12.48 6.72 3.11
C ALA A 111 12.35 6.12 1.70
N PHE A 112 11.16 6.19 1.10
CA PHE A 112 10.93 5.63 -0.23
C PHE A 112 11.86 6.23 -1.31
N GLU A 113 12.25 7.50 -1.17
CA GLU A 113 13.17 8.17 -2.08
C GLU A 113 14.56 7.53 -2.11
N LYS A 114 14.94 6.87 -1.01
CA LYS A 114 16.25 6.23 -0.84
C LYS A 114 16.28 4.77 -1.28
N LEU A 115 15.14 4.21 -1.68
CA LEU A 115 15.09 2.85 -2.21
C LEU A 115 15.97 2.74 -3.45
N THR A 116 16.88 1.77 -3.47
CA THR A 116 17.82 1.55 -4.58
C THR A 116 17.17 0.71 -5.69
N PRO A 117 17.72 0.74 -6.92
CA PRO A 117 17.26 -0.14 -7.99
C PRO A 117 17.25 -1.61 -7.61
N GLU A 118 18.30 -2.08 -6.91
CA GLU A 118 18.44 -3.48 -6.47
C GLU A 118 17.33 -3.88 -5.49
N GLN A 119 16.89 -2.94 -4.64
CA GLN A 119 15.79 -3.17 -3.70
C GLN A 119 14.42 -3.23 -4.40
N LEU A 120 14.31 -2.65 -5.59
CA LEU A 120 13.09 -2.60 -6.39
C LEU A 120 13.04 -3.67 -7.49
N GLU A 121 14.17 -4.29 -7.85
CA GLU A 121 14.36 -5.14 -9.03
C GLU A 121 13.32 -6.27 -9.17
N ASN A 122 12.92 -6.87 -8.05
CA ASN A 122 11.98 -7.99 -8.05
C ASN A 122 10.56 -7.57 -7.61
N THR A 123 10.25 -6.27 -7.63
CA THR A 123 8.93 -5.78 -7.21
C THR A 123 7.95 -5.83 -8.39
N ASP A 124 6.95 -6.70 -8.31
CA ASP A 124 5.88 -6.78 -9.30
C ASP A 124 4.85 -5.67 -9.11
N LEU A 125 4.55 -5.36 -7.83
CA LEU A 125 3.55 -4.39 -7.43
C LEU A 125 4.06 -3.47 -6.30
N LEU A 126 4.05 -2.19 -6.54
CA LEU A 126 4.31 -1.16 -5.53
C LEU A 126 2.98 -0.53 -5.11
N ILE A 127 2.69 -0.53 -3.82
CA ILE A 127 1.45 0.04 -3.28
C ILE A 127 1.72 1.11 -2.23
N GLY A 128 0.76 2.02 -2.07
CA GLY A 128 0.77 3.01 -1.01
C GLY A 128 -0.63 3.52 -0.70
N ALA A 129 -0.92 3.70 0.58
CA ALA A 129 -2.20 4.18 1.06
C ALA A 129 -2.02 5.44 1.89
N ASP A 130 -2.72 6.52 1.55
CA ASP A 130 -2.64 7.79 2.28
C ASP A 130 -1.22 8.38 2.40
N ILE A 131 -0.39 8.25 1.37
CA ILE A 131 1.03 8.67 1.40
C ILE A 131 1.29 10.07 0.85
N CYS A 132 0.34 10.70 0.17
CA CYS A 132 0.46 12.01 -0.43
C CYS A 132 -0.24 13.08 0.42
N PHE A 133 0.31 13.38 1.62
CA PHE A 133 -0.35 14.27 2.59
C PHE A 133 -0.20 15.75 2.27
N TRP A 134 0.92 16.17 1.68
CA TRP A 134 1.29 17.56 1.46
C TRP A 134 1.84 17.77 0.07
N ASP A 135 1.75 18.98 -0.42
CA ASP A 135 2.28 19.38 -1.73
C ASP A 135 3.79 19.08 -1.84
N ALA A 136 4.54 19.22 -0.75
CA ALA A 136 5.96 18.87 -0.69
C ALA A 136 6.26 17.38 -0.96
N MET A 137 5.27 16.49 -0.85
CA MET A 137 5.42 15.05 -1.16
C MET A 137 5.23 14.75 -2.65
N VAL A 138 4.60 15.64 -3.41
CA VAL A 138 4.22 15.42 -4.81
C VAL A 138 5.44 15.13 -5.68
N ASP A 139 6.41 16.02 -5.69
CA ASP A 139 7.61 15.88 -6.54
C ASP A 139 8.51 14.72 -6.12
N PRO A 140 8.78 14.46 -4.83
CA PRO A 140 9.45 13.22 -4.40
C PRO A 140 8.75 11.96 -4.88
N LEU A 141 7.41 11.87 -4.76
CA LEU A 141 6.63 10.72 -5.22
C LEU A 141 6.65 10.57 -6.74
N LYS A 142 6.52 11.66 -7.50
CA LYS A 142 6.64 11.65 -8.98
C LYS A 142 7.98 11.05 -9.42
N ARG A 143 9.09 11.57 -8.87
CA ARG A 143 10.43 11.08 -9.19
C ARG A 143 10.64 9.63 -8.80
N PHE A 144 10.17 9.24 -7.61
CA PHE A 144 10.31 7.88 -7.11
C PHE A 144 9.51 6.88 -7.97
N ILE A 145 8.22 7.15 -8.23
CA ILE A 145 7.37 6.27 -9.04
C ILE A 145 7.92 6.13 -10.45
N ALA A 146 8.33 7.25 -11.10
CA ALA A 146 8.93 7.21 -12.43
C ALA A 146 10.20 6.34 -12.46
N ARG A 147 11.07 6.49 -11.45
CA ARG A 147 12.28 5.68 -11.31
C ARG A 147 11.97 4.21 -11.05
N ALA A 148 11.00 3.91 -10.21
CA ALA A 148 10.60 2.53 -9.91
C ALA A 148 10.08 1.81 -11.15
N LEU A 149 9.20 2.45 -11.92
CA LEU A 149 8.68 1.91 -13.18
C LEU A 149 9.80 1.73 -14.23
N ALA A 150 10.68 2.71 -14.37
CA ALA A 150 11.85 2.61 -15.26
C ALA A 150 12.82 1.50 -14.83
N GLY A 151 12.91 1.21 -13.53
CA GLY A 151 13.72 0.15 -12.94
C GLY A 151 13.10 -1.25 -12.99
N GLY A 152 11.89 -1.39 -13.56
CA GLY A 152 11.25 -2.69 -13.78
C GLY A 152 10.12 -3.06 -12.81
N VAL A 153 9.72 -2.17 -11.91
CA VAL A 153 8.48 -2.37 -11.14
C VAL A 153 7.31 -2.48 -12.13
N GLY A 154 6.54 -3.57 -12.02
CA GLY A 154 5.48 -3.88 -12.98
C GLY A 154 4.32 -2.91 -12.94
N THR A 155 3.79 -2.65 -11.74
CA THR A 155 2.64 -1.75 -11.54
C THR A 155 2.79 -0.98 -10.23
N VAL A 156 2.31 0.26 -10.22
CA VAL A 156 2.18 1.10 -9.02
C VAL A 156 0.70 1.41 -8.78
N VAL A 157 0.23 1.21 -7.54
CA VAL A 157 -1.14 1.52 -7.14
C VAL A 157 -1.13 2.36 -5.87
N ILE A 158 -1.60 3.60 -5.96
CA ILE A 158 -1.69 4.53 -4.83
C ILE A 158 -3.16 4.84 -4.55
N ALA A 159 -3.60 4.65 -3.31
CA ALA A 159 -4.93 5.03 -2.87
C ALA A 159 -4.91 6.24 -1.95
N ASP A 160 -5.87 7.14 -2.13
CA ASP A 160 -5.99 8.39 -1.39
C ASP A 160 -7.48 8.80 -1.26
N PRO A 161 -7.89 9.52 -0.21
CA PRO A 161 -9.26 10.06 -0.13
C PRO A 161 -9.59 11.09 -1.23
N GLY A 162 -8.61 11.55 -1.99
CA GLY A 162 -8.75 12.55 -3.07
C GLY A 162 -8.30 13.94 -2.66
N ARG A 163 -7.12 14.04 -2.03
CA ARG A 163 -6.48 15.32 -1.68
C ARG A 163 -5.99 16.03 -2.94
N SER A 164 -5.81 17.36 -2.87
CA SER A 164 -5.21 18.15 -3.97
C SER A 164 -3.84 17.60 -4.35
N SER A 165 -2.96 17.38 -3.37
CA SER A 165 -1.63 16.78 -3.59
C SER A 165 -1.66 15.41 -4.29
N PHE A 166 -2.67 14.59 -4.01
CA PHE A 166 -2.87 13.33 -4.74
C PHE A 166 -3.24 13.59 -6.21
N TYR A 167 -4.12 14.56 -6.49
CA TYR A 167 -4.46 14.89 -7.89
C TYR A 167 -3.28 15.45 -8.67
N ASP A 168 -2.42 16.26 -8.04
CA ASP A 168 -1.20 16.78 -8.68
C ASP A 168 -0.21 15.65 -9.02
N LEU A 169 -0.13 14.63 -8.15
CA LEU A 169 0.62 13.40 -8.43
C LEU A 169 -0.04 12.60 -9.55
N ALA A 170 -1.34 12.35 -9.45
CA ALA A 170 -2.05 11.43 -10.31
C ALA A 170 -2.20 11.97 -11.74
N ASN A 171 -2.50 13.26 -11.91
CA ASN A 171 -2.59 13.92 -13.21
C ASN A 171 -1.25 13.87 -13.97
N TYR A 172 -0.13 14.04 -13.27
CA TYR A 172 1.21 13.91 -13.89
C TYR A 172 1.42 12.55 -14.56
N PHE A 173 0.84 11.47 -14.02
CA PHE A 173 0.95 10.14 -14.63
C PHE A 173 -0.18 9.88 -15.64
N ALA A 174 -1.36 10.46 -15.45
CA ALA A 174 -2.49 10.26 -16.33
C ALA A 174 -2.35 10.97 -17.69
N GLU A 175 -1.69 12.13 -17.74
CA GLU A 175 -1.58 12.94 -18.96
C GLU A 175 -0.79 12.24 -20.07
N ASP A 176 0.42 11.72 -19.77
CA ASP A 176 1.31 11.19 -20.83
C ASP A 176 2.04 9.89 -20.47
N LYS A 177 1.71 9.26 -19.32
CA LYS A 177 2.49 8.15 -18.76
C LYS A 177 1.69 6.89 -18.54
N GLY A 178 0.51 6.79 -19.18
CA GLY A 178 -0.35 5.61 -19.08
C GLY A 178 -0.94 5.37 -17.70
N GLY A 179 -0.99 6.40 -16.85
CA GLY A 179 -1.64 6.34 -15.55
C GLY A 179 -3.17 6.44 -15.68
N GLU A 180 -3.88 5.80 -14.78
CA GLU A 180 -5.34 5.87 -14.67
C GLU A 180 -5.76 6.36 -13.30
N ILE A 181 -6.70 7.30 -13.25
CA ILE A 181 -7.30 7.80 -12.02
C ILE A 181 -8.71 7.20 -11.90
N LEU A 182 -8.90 6.32 -10.94
CA LEU A 182 -10.17 5.63 -10.71
C LEU A 182 -10.87 6.21 -9.49
N SER A 183 -12.18 6.50 -9.63
CA SER A 183 -13.04 6.74 -8.48
C SER A 183 -13.38 5.39 -7.85
N TRP A 184 -13.11 5.22 -6.57
CA TRP A 184 -13.28 3.93 -5.92
C TRP A 184 -14.08 4.03 -4.65
N THR A 185 -14.83 2.97 -4.35
CA THR A 185 -15.62 2.86 -3.13
C THR A 185 -15.42 1.47 -2.54
N ALA A 186 -14.88 1.42 -1.33
CA ALA A 186 -14.82 0.21 -0.52
C ALA A 186 -16.04 0.14 0.40
N GLU A 187 -16.63 -1.05 0.52
CA GLU A 187 -17.84 -1.28 1.31
C GLU A 187 -17.54 -1.76 2.74
N GLN A 188 -16.35 -2.27 2.97
CA GLN A 188 -15.93 -2.79 4.27
C GLN A 188 -14.74 -1.98 4.82
N PRO A 189 -14.66 -1.80 6.15
CA PRO A 189 -15.61 -2.15 7.24
C PRO A 189 -16.81 -1.20 7.33
N GLY A 190 -16.93 -0.30 6.44
CA GLY A 190 -17.97 0.70 6.21
C GLY A 190 -17.64 1.41 4.92
N LEU A 191 -18.56 2.22 4.43
CA LEU A 191 -18.40 2.91 3.15
C LEU A 191 -17.22 3.89 3.20
N VAL A 192 -16.19 3.63 2.39
CA VAL A 192 -15.03 4.50 2.20
C VAL A 192 -14.96 4.88 0.73
N ARG A 193 -14.96 6.17 0.45
CA ARG A 193 -14.81 6.71 -0.91
C ARG A 193 -13.45 7.36 -1.06
N GLY A 194 -12.85 7.22 -2.23
CA GLY A 194 -11.57 7.84 -2.56
C GLY A 194 -11.19 7.64 -4.02
N LYS A 195 -9.91 7.78 -4.27
CA LYS A 195 -9.31 7.68 -5.59
C LYS A 195 -8.17 6.66 -5.57
N ILE A 196 -7.96 6.04 -6.71
CA ILE A 196 -6.83 5.15 -6.95
C ILE A 196 -6.10 5.64 -8.19
N LEU A 197 -4.81 5.88 -8.07
CA LEU A 197 -3.90 6.00 -9.19
C LEU A 197 -3.33 4.62 -9.49
N ARG A 198 -3.48 4.15 -10.71
CA ARG A 198 -2.80 2.96 -11.25
C ARG A 198 -1.87 3.39 -12.38
N VAL A 199 -0.61 2.99 -12.31
CA VAL A 199 0.39 3.21 -13.37
C VAL A 199 1.10 1.89 -13.61
N SER A 200 1.06 1.37 -14.84
CA SER A 200 1.82 0.18 -15.23
C SER A 200 3.03 0.58 -16.06
N SER A 201 4.12 -0.18 -15.93
CA SER A 201 5.26 -0.01 -16.81
C SER A 201 4.83 -0.25 -18.25
N PHE A 202 5.28 0.61 -19.16
CA PHE A 202 5.13 0.31 -20.59
C PHE A 202 5.90 -0.98 -20.88
N GLU A 203 5.21 -2.00 -21.34
CA GLU A 203 5.87 -3.24 -21.79
C GLU A 203 6.96 -2.89 -22.80
N LYS A 204 8.22 -3.17 -22.46
CA LYS A 204 9.22 -3.41 -23.50
C LYS A 204 8.72 -4.66 -24.25
N LYS A 205 8.24 -4.51 -25.49
CA LYS A 205 7.92 -5.61 -26.37
C LYS A 205 9.04 -6.64 -26.30
N GLY A 206 8.81 -7.77 -25.62
CA GLY A 206 9.77 -8.88 -25.53
C GLY A 206 9.96 -9.54 -24.16
N ALA A 207 9.42 -9.00 -23.07
CA ALA A 207 9.47 -9.66 -21.78
C ALA A 207 8.07 -10.20 -21.42
N THR A 208 7.93 -11.51 -21.39
CA THR A 208 6.72 -12.24 -20.94
C THR A 208 6.58 -12.13 -19.41
N ARG A 209 6.29 -10.95 -18.86
CA ARG A 209 5.72 -10.80 -17.54
C ARG A 209 4.26 -10.42 -17.75
N SER A 210 3.35 -11.31 -17.39
CA SER A 210 1.91 -11.04 -17.38
C SER A 210 1.62 -9.83 -16.50
N PRO A 211 0.63 -8.98 -16.84
CA PRO A 211 0.18 -7.93 -15.95
C PRO A 211 -0.27 -8.56 -14.63
N ALA A 212 0.05 -7.90 -13.51
CA ALA A 212 -0.20 -8.38 -12.14
C ALA A 212 -1.71 -8.61 -11.81
N PHE A 213 -2.61 -8.43 -12.77
CA PHE A 213 -4.06 -8.51 -12.58
C PHE A 213 -4.68 -9.46 -13.59
N HIS A 214 -5.44 -10.44 -13.09
CA HIS A 214 -6.39 -11.23 -13.86
C HIS A 214 -7.80 -10.79 -13.48
N PRO A 215 -8.65 -10.34 -14.41
CA PRO A 215 -10.07 -10.16 -14.15
C PRO A 215 -10.69 -11.54 -13.85
N ASN A 216 -11.36 -11.64 -12.71
CA ASN A 216 -12.27 -12.76 -12.41
C ASN A 216 -13.57 -12.60 -13.16
#